data_4d456f67efff52ac5989e1df341fc5cc
#
_entry.id   4d456f67efff52ac5989e1df341fc5cc
#
_cell.length_a   1.000
_cell.length_b   1.000
_cell.length_c   1.000
_cell.angle_alpha   90.00
_cell.angle_beta   90.00
_cell.angle_gamma   90.00
#
_symmetry.space_group_name_H-M   'P 1'
#
loop_
_entity.id
_entity.type
_entity.pdbx_description
1 polymer ?
#
loop_
_entity_poly.entity_id
_entity_poly.type
_entity_poly.pdbx_seq_one_letter_code
_entity_poly.pdbx_strand_id
1 'polypeptide(L)'
;TLMLLLRAFYSKFGNMKDQYAVKTSEDISTCIWKTNEFGQLDKNRLKIDSEVSTDDDKEEFLSILKTGIVDGSQKSKYARTYRFFQEKINEFLQEYPAYFAYLPTRILNNCILLPIEAESQDTALRIFSTLNDRGKPLSDTDIFKAQFYKHYSSLGKKDEFIRRWKDLEAVCDDIFVAPSGSPMDELFTRYMYFERAKQGIKNTTTEALRKFYEKDSYAILKCNNTLDNLECLAEFWRKVSVQDEKFSERVLKKLFVLNYAPNGMWTYLVSVYFMQYKDDDGLLNEEKFYGFLDKITAFIFGYAFIRPGVN
;
A
#
# COMPACT_ATOMS: atom_id res chain seq x y z
N THR A 1 -6.74 14.39 -0.06
CA THR A 1 -6.83 15.09 1.24
C THR A 1 -7.54 16.43 1.07
N LEU A 2 -7.02 17.40 0.24
CA LEU A 2 -7.61 18.73 0.09
C LEU A 2 -9.08 18.71 -0.37
N MET A 3 -9.43 17.85 -1.32
CA MET A 3 -10.81 17.71 -1.80
C MET A 3 -11.79 17.27 -0.70
N LEU A 4 -11.35 16.38 0.20
CA LEU A 4 -12.16 15.95 1.36
C LEU A 4 -12.33 17.08 2.37
N LEU A 5 -11.29 17.88 2.61
CA LEU A 5 -11.37 19.05 3.46
C LEU A 5 -12.36 20.08 2.89
N LEU A 6 -12.24 20.41 1.60
CA LEU A 6 -13.18 21.32 0.93
C LEU A 6 -14.62 20.79 0.96
N ARG A 7 -14.79 19.47 0.77
CA ARG A 7 -16.11 18.84 0.86
C ARG A 7 -16.69 18.91 2.26
N ALA A 8 -15.87 18.77 3.31
CA ALA A 8 -16.30 18.91 4.69
C ALA A 8 -16.76 20.36 4.99
N PHE A 9 -16.04 21.38 4.52
CA PHE A 9 -16.49 22.77 4.60
C PHE A 9 -17.80 22.99 3.85
N TYR A 10 -17.92 22.48 2.63
CA TYR A 10 -19.15 22.58 1.85
C TYR A 10 -20.35 21.96 2.58
N SER A 11 -20.16 20.80 3.21
CA SER A 11 -21.22 20.16 4.00
C SER A 11 -21.62 20.99 5.22
N LYS A 12 -20.65 21.66 5.84
CA LYS A 12 -20.90 22.51 7.00
C LYS A 12 -21.66 23.79 6.64
N PHE A 13 -21.27 24.45 5.55
CA PHE A 13 -21.79 25.77 5.18
C PHE A 13 -22.97 25.70 4.23
N GLY A 14 -23.16 24.63 3.47
CA GLY A 14 -24.19 24.53 2.43
C GLY A 14 -25.63 24.68 2.93
N ASN A 15 -25.87 24.49 4.23
CA ASN A 15 -27.17 24.65 4.87
C ASN A 15 -27.32 25.99 5.65
N MET A 16 -26.30 26.83 5.68
CA MET A 16 -26.32 28.10 6.37
C MET A 16 -26.93 29.20 5.46
N LYS A 17 -27.70 30.08 6.05
CA LYS A 17 -28.34 31.22 5.33
C LYS A 17 -27.52 32.51 5.43
N ASP A 18 -26.40 32.49 6.13
CA ASP A 18 -25.51 33.63 6.24
C ASP A 18 -24.86 33.93 4.89
N GLN A 19 -24.75 35.21 4.54
CA GLN A 19 -24.26 35.69 3.25
C GLN A 19 -22.82 35.21 2.97
N TYR A 20 -21.96 35.20 4.00
CA TYR A 20 -20.57 34.73 3.86
C TYR A 20 -20.49 33.21 3.68
N ALA A 21 -21.34 32.46 4.40
CA ALA A 21 -21.42 31.03 4.26
C ALA A 21 -21.91 30.61 2.86
N VAL A 22 -22.92 31.30 2.32
CA VAL A 22 -23.43 31.06 0.96
C VAL A 22 -22.32 31.30 -0.07
N LYS A 23 -21.67 32.47 -0.03
CA LYS A 23 -20.59 32.80 -0.94
C LYS A 23 -19.42 31.80 -0.83
N THR A 24 -18.99 31.45 0.38
CA THR A 24 -17.94 30.48 0.62
C THR A 24 -18.32 29.11 0.05
N SER A 25 -19.57 28.68 0.20
CA SER A 25 -20.08 27.44 -0.37
C SER A 25 -20.05 27.45 -1.89
N GLU A 26 -20.40 28.57 -2.51
CA GLU A 26 -20.32 28.77 -3.97
C GLU A 26 -18.86 28.64 -4.45
N ASP A 27 -17.92 29.34 -3.82
CA ASP A 27 -16.51 29.29 -4.15
C ASP A 27 -15.95 27.86 -4.01
N ILE A 28 -16.26 27.16 -2.91
CA ILE A 28 -15.85 25.76 -2.70
C ILE A 28 -16.48 24.84 -3.75
N SER A 29 -17.75 25.07 -4.09
CA SER A 29 -18.44 24.23 -5.06
C SER A 29 -17.75 24.20 -6.42
N THR A 30 -17.23 25.37 -6.85
CA THR A 30 -16.45 25.48 -8.09
C THR A 30 -15.11 24.73 -8.03
N CYS A 31 -14.59 24.45 -6.84
CA CYS A 31 -13.38 23.62 -6.68
C CYS A 31 -13.66 22.12 -6.77
N ILE A 32 -14.87 21.68 -6.39
CA ILE A 32 -15.23 20.25 -6.32
C ILE A 32 -15.86 19.77 -7.62
N TRP A 33 -16.79 20.54 -8.19
CA TRP A 33 -17.56 20.15 -9.36
C TRP A 33 -17.18 20.94 -10.61
N LYS A 34 -17.42 20.34 -11.77
CA LYS A 34 -17.25 21.01 -13.07
C LYS A 34 -18.41 21.96 -13.34
N THR A 35 -18.16 22.97 -14.12
CA THR A 35 -19.19 23.84 -14.70
C THR A 35 -19.50 23.40 -16.13
N ASN A 36 -20.74 23.61 -16.58
CA ASN A 36 -21.11 23.45 -17.98
C ASN A 36 -20.62 24.64 -18.84
N GLU A 37 -20.90 24.60 -20.13
CA GLU A 37 -20.51 25.66 -21.08
C GLU A 37 -21.13 27.04 -20.76
N PHE A 38 -22.22 27.05 -20.00
CA PHE A 38 -22.89 28.29 -19.54
C PHE A 38 -22.43 28.77 -18.15
N GLY A 39 -21.38 28.15 -17.60
CA GLY A 39 -20.86 28.50 -16.28
C GLY A 39 -21.71 27.96 -15.11
N GLN A 40 -22.74 27.15 -15.37
CA GLN A 40 -23.57 26.56 -14.32
C GLN A 40 -22.90 25.32 -13.75
N LEU A 41 -23.02 25.15 -12.43
CA LEU A 41 -22.42 24.02 -11.70
C LEU A 41 -23.11 22.69 -12.04
N ASP A 42 -22.33 21.71 -12.45
CA ASP A 42 -22.78 20.33 -12.67
C ASP A 42 -22.32 19.44 -11.51
N LYS A 43 -23.17 19.21 -10.52
CA LYS A 43 -22.88 18.40 -9.35
C LYS A 43 -22.71 16.88 -9.64
N ASN A 44 -23.01 16.45 -10.85
CA ASN A 44 -22.76 15.06 -11.26
C ASN A 44 -21.34 14.84 -11.74
N ARG A 45 -20.61 15.91 -12.09
CA ARG A 45 -19.27 15.85 -12.68
C ARG A 45 -18.24 16.46 -11.72
N LEU A 46 -17.45 15.59 -11.09
CA LEU A 46 -16.35 16.02 -10.24
C LEU A 46 -15.16 16.53 -11.06
N LYS A 47 -14.41 17.50 -10.50
CA LYS A 47 -13.16 17.99 -11.11
C LYS A 47 -12.00 17.01 -10.96
N ILE A 48 -12.06 16.11 -9.98
CA ILE A 48 -11.03 15.12 -9.74
C ILE A 48 -11.54 13.74 -10.12
N ASP A 49 -10.73 13.00 -10.85
CA ASP A 49 -10.87 11.57 -11.09
C ASP A 49 -9.49 10.95 -10.96
N SER A 50 -9.40 9.81 -10.27
CA SER A 50 -8.13 9.10 -10.08
C SER A 50 -8.19 7.77 -10.80
N GLU A 51 -7.27 7.56 -11.74
CA GLU A 51 -7.17 6.28 -12.45
C GLU A 51 -6.38 5.23 -11.66
N VAL A 52 -5.66 5.63 -10.61
CA VAL A 52 -4.67 4.80 -9.90
C VAL A 52 -5.25 4.14 -8.64
N SER A 53 -6.37 4.62 -8.09
CA SER A 53 -6.98 4.00 -6.92
C SER A 53 -7.74 2.72 -7.30
N THR A 54 -7.78 1.77 -6.37
CA THR A 54 -8.59 0.54 -6.49
C THR A 54 -10.08 0.91 -6.59
N ASP A 55 -10.86 0.13 -7.33
CA ASP A 55 -12.24 0.48 -7.67
C ASP A 55 -13.11 0.79 -6.45
N ASP A 56 -13.06 -0.02 -5.38
CA ASP A 56 -13.86 0.21 -4.16
C ASP A 56 -13.46 1.50 -3.44
N ASP A 57 -12.17 1.77 -3.28
CA ASP A 57 -11.67 2.98 -2.64
C ASP A 57 -11.97 4.22 -3.49
N LYS A 58 -11.89 4.10 -4.81
CA LYS A 58 -12.23 5.15 -5.76
C LYS A 58 -13.72 5.48 -5.69
N GLU A 59 -14.59 4.47 -5.74
CA GLU A 59 -16.03 4.66 -5.66
C GLU A 59 -16.43 5.32 -4.34
N GLU A 60 -15.88 4.87 -3.21
CA GLU A 60 -16.15 5.47 -1.92
C GLU A 60 -15.67 6.93 -1.87
N PHE A 61 -14.45 7.23 -2.35
CA PHE A 61 -13.94 8.60 -2.43
C PHE A 61 -14.84 9.50 -3.28
N LEU A 62 -15.24 9.05 -4.47
CA LEU A 62 -16.11 9.80 -5.35
C LEU A 62 -17.51 9.98 -4.76
N SER A 63 -18.04 8.95 -4.09
CA SER A 63 -19.32 9.02 -3.37
C SER A 63 -19.27 10.06 -2.25
N ILE A 64 -18.21 10.09 -1.44
CA ILE A 64 -18.03 11.12 -0.39
C ILE A 64 -17.99 12.51 -1.00
N LEU A 65 -17.27 12.72 -2.10
CA LEU A 65 -17.22 14.03 -2.76
C LEU A 65 -18.57 14.46 -3.33
N LYS A 66 -19.35 13.55 -3.89
CA LYS A 66 -20.68 13.83 -4.43
C LYS A 66 -21.70 14.11 -3.33
N THR A 67 -21.82 13.21 -2.38
CA THR A 67 -22.90 13.22 -1.37
C THR A 67 -22.54 13.96 -0.08
N GLY A 68 -21.27 13.91 0.34
CA GLY A 68 -20.82 14.38 1.65
C GLY A 68 -21.33 13.52 2.81
N ILE A 69 -21.79 12.33 2.53
CA ILE A 69 -22.29 11.37 3.51
C ILE A 69 -21.29 10.25 3.67
N VAL A 70 -21.00 9.90 4.91
CA VAL A 70 -20.19 8.74 5.28
C VAL A 70 -20.95 7.93 6.29
N ASP A 71 -21.23 6.67 5.98
CA ASP A 71 -21.83 5.73 6.90
C ASP A 71 -20.82 5.32 7.99
N GLY A 72 -21.32 5.06 9.20
CA GLY A 72 -20.51 4.61 10.35
C GLY A 72 -19.78 3.29 10.11
N SER A 73 -20.27 2.45 9.18
CA SER A 73 -19.64 1.18 8.79
C SER A 73 -18.42 1.35 7.88
N GLN A 74 -18.30 2.49 7.17
CA GLN A 74 -17.21 2.75 6.24
C GLN A 74 -15.90 3.01 6.99
N LYS A 75 -14.89 2.18 6.76
CA LYS A 75 -13.58 2.19 7.45
C LYS A 75 -12.41 2.61 6.56
N SER A 76 -12.65 2.98 5.31
CA SER A 76 -11.58 3.38 4.38
C SER A 76 -10.79 4.58 4.91
N LYS A 77 -9.59 4.77 4.36
CA LYS A 77 -8.77 5.95 4.65
C LYS A 77 -9.52 7.25 4.31
N TYR A 78 -10.33 7.24 3.25
CA TYR A 78 -11.10 8.40 2.82
C TYR A 78 -12.22 8.75 3.78
N ALA A 79 -13.01 7.77 4.21
CA ALA A 79 -14.07 7.96 5.19
C ALA A 79 -13.53 8.45 6.54
N ARG A 80 -12.43 7.85 7.02
CA ARG A 80 -11.76 8.29 8.26
C ARG A 80 -11.25 9.72 8.16
N THR A 81 -10.59 10.06 7.05
CA THR A 81 -10.06 11.42 6.81
C THR A 81 -11.18 12.43 6.71
N TYR A 82 -12.29 12.09 6.06
CA TYR A 82 -13.42 12.98 5.92
C TYR A 82 -14.08 13.25 7.28
N ARG A 83 -14.35 12.22 8.08
CA ARG A 83 -14.87 12.38 9.47
C ARG A 83 -13.94 13.21 10.34
N PHE A 84 -12.63 12.94 10.26
CA PHE A 84 -11.63 13.75 10.96
C PHE A 84 -11.75 15.24 10.60
N PHE A 85 -11.88 15.58 9.32
CA PHE A 85 -12.07 16.99 8.93
C PHE A 85 -13.38 17.56 9.42
N GLN A 86 -14.49 16.82 9.38
CA GLN A 86 -15.76 17.28 9.92
C GLN A 86 -15.67 17.59 11.42
N GLU A 87 -15.03 16.68 12.17
CA GLU A 87 -14.80 16.86 13.61
C GLU A 87 -13.91 18.09 13.89
N LYS A 88 -12.75 18.19 13.24
CA LYS A 88 -11.81 19.30 13.45
C LYS A 88 -12.35 20.64 13.01
N ILE A 89 -13.14 20.71 11.96
CA ILE A 89 -13.85 21.94 11.56
C ILE A 89 -14.87 22.34 12.65
N ASN A 90 -15.62 21.37 13.19
CA ASN A 90 -16.59 21.66 14.25
C ASN A 90 -15.91 22.13 15.54
N GLU A 91 -14.87 21.45 16.00
CA GLU A 91 -14.08 21.85 17.18
C GLU A 91 -13.52 23.26 17.00
N PHE A 92 -12.87 23.52 15.87
CA PHE A 92 -12.28 24.83 15.58
C PHE A 92 -13.33 25.95 15.58
N LEU A 93 -14.47 25.71 14.96
CA LEU A 93 -15.54 26.71 14.90
C LEU A 93 -16.29 26.89 16.22
N GLN A 94 -16.27 25.90 17.10
CA GLN A 94 -16.76 26.07 18.49
C GLN A 94 -15.82 26.94 19.32
N GLU A 95 -14.51 26.72 19.17
CA GLU A 95 -13.50 27.51 19.89
C GLU A 95 -13.35 28.95 19.32
N TYR A 96 -13.45 29.08 17.99
CA TYR A 96 -13.25 30.33 17.26
C TYR A 96 -14.42 30.64 16.31
N PRO A 97 -15.62 30.98 16.81
CA PRO A 97 -16.80 31.20 15.96
C PRO A 97 -16.62 32.32 14.93
N ALA A 98 -15.86 33.38 15.28
CA ALA A 98 -15.60 34.48 14.39
C ALA A 98 -14.79 34.14 13.13
N TYR A 99 -14.12 32.95 13.10
CA TYR A 99 -13.29 32.55 12.00
C TYR A 99 -14.01 31.69 10.94
N PHE A 100 -15.32 31.49 11.08
CA PHE A 100 -16.07 30.61 10.18
C PHE A 100 -15.96 31.01 8.70
N ALA A 101 -15.97 32.30 8.38
CA ALA A 101 -15.79 32.78 7.00
C ALA A 101 -14.32 32.90 6.58
N TYR A 102 -13.42 33.14 7.52
CA TYR A 102 -12.01 33.38 7.23
C TYR A 102 -11.25 32.10 6.92
N LEU A 103 -11.53 31.00 7.63
CA LEU A 103 -10.76 29.77 7.48
C LEU A 103 -10.84 29.16 6.05
N PRO A 104 -12.03 28.96 5.46
CA PRO A 104 -12.13 28.50 4.07
C PRO A 104 -11.52 29.49 3.07
N THR A 105 -11.76 30.80 3.25
CA THR A 105 -11.21 31.84 2.39
C THR A 105 -9.68 31.85 2.43
N ARG A 106 -9.07 31.65 3.60
CA ARG A 106 -7.61 31.50 3.73
C ARG A 106 -7.08 30.27 3.00
N ILE A 107 -7.78 29.16 3.08
CA ILE A 107 -7.39 27.94 2.35
C ILE A 107 -7.48 28.17 0.83
N LEU A 108 -8.57 28.76 0.36
CA LEU A 108 -8.78 28.99 -1.07
C LEU A 108 -7.82 30.01 -1.68
N ASN A 109 -7.50 31.09 -0.93
CA ASN A 109 -6.77 32.23 -1.48
C ASN A 109 -5.28 32.26 -1.09
N ASN A 110 -4.91 31.64 0.03
CA ASN A 110 -3.54 31.71 0.55
C ASN A 110 -2.76 30.38 0.46
N CYS A 111 -3.43 29.25 0.20
CA CYS A 111 -2.75 27.99 -0.07
C CYS A 111 -2.38 27.91 -1.55
N ILE A 112 -1.11 28.03 -1.85
CA ILE A 112 -0.60 27.92 -3.22
C ILE A 112 -0.37 26.44 -3.53
N LEU A 113 -1.02 25.95 -4.58
CA LEU A 113 -0.77 24.63 -5.15
C LEU A 113 0.10 24.79 -6.39
N LEU A 114 1.20 24.05 -6.43
CA LEU A 114 2.04 23.97 -7.61
C LEU A 114 1.55 22.78 -8.47
N PRO A 115 0.91 23.03 -9.63
CA PRO A 115 0.58 21.95 -10.55
C PRO A 115 1.86 21.42 -11.18
N ILE A 116 2.01 20.12 -11.23
CA ILE A 116 3.13 19.44 -11.89
C ILE A 116 2.53 18.54 -12.94
N GLU A 117 2.82 18.86 -14.19
CA GLU A 117 2.46 18.04 -15.35
C GLU A 117 3.67 17.22 -15.77
N ALA A 118 3.45 15.97 -16.10
CA ALA A 118 4.48 15.08 -16.59
C ALA A 118 4.10 14.52 -17.96
N GLU A 119 5.04 14.54 -18.88
CA GLU A 119 4.86 14.06 -20.26
C GLU A 119 4.65 12.53 -20.32
N SER A 120 5.08 11.82 -19.32
CA SER A 120 4.95 10.37 -19.23
C SER A 120 4.77 9.91 -17.78
N GLN A 121 4.21 8.70 -17.62
CA GLN A 121 4.05 8.06 -16.31
C GLN A 121 5.41 7.85 -15.61
N ASP A 122 6.47 7.53 -16.35
CA ASP A 122 7.83 7.38 -15.78
C ASP A 122 8.36 8.70 -15.23
N THR A 123 8.15 9.79 -15.96
CA THR A 123 8.53 11.13 -15.50
C THR A 123 7.71 11.52 -14.27
N ALA A 124 6.41 11.24 -14.26
CA ALA A 124 5.55 11.48 -13.11
C ALA A 124 6.03 10.73 -11.86
N LEU A 125 6.33 9.44 -11.98
CA LEU A 125 6.83 8.61 -10.89
C LEU A 125 8.18 9.09 -10.37
N ARG A 126 9.09 9.49 -11.26
CA ARG A 126 10.41 10.02 -10.87
C ARG A 126 10.30 11.36 -10.15
N ILE A 127 9.46 12.28 -10.65
CA ILE A 127 9.18 13.55 -9.98
C ILE A 127 8.55 13.29 -8.62
N PHE A 128 7.57 12.39 -8.54
CA PHE A 128 6.85 12.08 -7.32
C PHE A 128 7.77 11.45 -6.27
N SER A 129 8.66 10.52 -6.65
CA SER A 129 9.66 9.95 -5.73
C SER A 129 10.63 11.01 -5.21
N THR A 130 11.13 11.88 -6.08
CA THR A 130 12.08 12.94 -5.70
C THR A 130 11.45 13.98 -4.76
N LEU A 131 10.19 14.36 -4.99
CA LEU A 131 9.49 15.31 -4.13
C LEU A 131 9.15 14.71 -2.76
N ASN A 132 8.85 13.42 -2.70
CA ASN A 132 8.54 12.73 -1.45
C ASN A 132 9.77 12.41 -0.59
N ASP A 133 10.98 12.49 -1.13
CA ASP A 133 12.22 12.35 -0.33
C ASP A 133 12.36 13.43 0.77
N ARG A 134 11.58 14.52 0.69
CA ARG A 134 11.54 15.59 1.70
C ARG A 134 10.39 15.46 2.72
N GLY A 135 9.53 14.42 2.59
CA GLY A 135 8.39 14.16 3.46
C GLY A 135 8.37 12.70 3.94
N LYS A 136 7.19 12.06 3.92
CA LYS A 136 7.10 10.61 4.06
C LYS A 136 7.45 9.98 2.71
N PRO A 137 8.61 9.31 2.57
CA PRO A 137 9.00 8.74 1.29
C PRO A 137 7.97 7.69 0.84
N LEU A 138 7.83 7.51 -0.47
CA LEU A 138 7.11 6.38 -1.02
C LEU A 138 7.71 5.09 -0.48
N SER A 139 6.86 4.15 -0.09
CA SER A 139 7.33 2.80 0.20
C SER A 139 7.94 2.18 -1.06
N ASP A 140 8.84 1.25 -0.88
CA ASP A 140 9.42 0.52 -2.00
C ASP A 140 8.32 -0.20 -2.79
N THR A 141 7.32 -0.73 -2.07
CA THR A 141 6.13 -1.37 -2.64
C THR A 141 5.31 -0.44 -3.53
N ASP A 142 5.14 0.85 -3.18
CA ASP A 142 4.40 1.80 -4.04
C ASP A 142 5.08 1.97 -5.40
N ILE A 143 6.42 2.00 -5.41
CA ILE A 143 7.21 2.07 -6.65
C ILE A 143 7.05 0.78 -7.45
N PHE A 144 7.12 -0.38 -6.79
CA PHE A 144 6.98 -1.67 -7.45
C PHE A 144 5.57 -1.84 -8.04
N LYS A 145 4.54 -1.44 -7.31
CA LYS A 145 3.15 -1.41 -7.79
C LYS A 145 3.03 -0.62 -9.10
N ALA A 146 3.65 0.55 -9.15
CA ALA A 146 3.62 1.38 -10.34
C ALA A 146 4.34 0.74 -11.54
N GLN A 147 5.46 0.03 -11.32
CA GLN A 147 6.18 -0.70 -12.36
C GLN A 147 5.36 -1.90 -12.90
N PHE A 148 4.76 -2.68 -12.02
CA PHE A 148 3.84 -3.75 -12.40
C PHE A 148 2.63 -3.20 -13.17
N TYR A 149 1.99 -2.14 -12.67
CA TYR A 149 0.86 -1.51 -13.32
C TYR A 149 1.18 -1.09 -14.74
N LYS A 150 2.34 -0.45 -14.95
CA LYS A 150 2.81 -0.06 -16.27
C LYS A 150 3.00 -1.28 -17.17
N HIS A 151 3.63 -2.33 -16.68
CA HIS A 151 3.87 -3.56 -17.44
C HIS A 151 2.55 -4.23 -17.84
N TYR A 152 1.65 -4.47 -16.88
CA TYR A 152 0.35 -5.10 -17.15
C TYR A 152 -0.57 -4.22 -18.02
N SER A 153 -0.51 -2.90 -17.88
CA SER A 153 -1.24 -1.98 -18.77
C SER A 153 -0.77 -2.10 -20.22
N SER A 154 0.53 -2.25 -20.46
CA SER A 154 1.08 -2.45 -21.83
C SER A 154 0.64 -3.78 -22.44
N LEU A 155 0.26 -4.77 -21.61
CA LEU A 155 -0.27 -6.07 -22.05
C LEU A 155 -1.81 -6.08 -22.16
N GLY A 156 -2.49 -4.96 -21.89
CA GLY A 156 -3.95 -4.88 -21.87
C GLY A 156 -4.59 -5.59 -20.65
N LYS A 157 -3.82 -5.90 -19.59
CA LYS A 157 -4.25 -6.66 -18.41
C LYS A 157 -4.32 -5.80 -17.14
N LYS A 158 -4.64 -4.53 -17.28
CA LYS A 158 -4.68 -3.55 -16.19
C LYS A 158 -5.61 -4.00 -15.06
N ASP A 159 -6.85 -4.36 -15.38
CA ASP A 159 -7.87 -4.69 -14.38
C ASP A 159 -7.58 -6.01 -13.66
N GLU A 160 -7.01 -6.98 -14.39
CA GLU A 160 -6.49 -8.22 -13.81
C GLU A 160 -5.41 -7.91 -12.75
N PHE A 161 -4.45 -7.05 -13.07
CA PHE A 161 -3.40 -6.66 -12.14
C PHE A 161 -3.96 -5.95 -10.90
N ILE A 162 -4.88 -4.99 -11.06
CA ILE A 162 -5.45 -4.24 -9.94
C ILE A 162 -6.10 -5.18 -8.94
N ARG A 163 -6.92 -6.15 -9.41
CA ARG A 163 -7.56 -7.14 -8.55
C ARG A 163 -6.53 -8.00 -7.83
N ARG A 164 -5.60 -8.62 -8.56
CA ARG A 164 -4.57 -9.49 -7.99
C ARG A 164 -3.71 -8.79 -6.96
N TRP A 165 -3.32 -7.54 -7.25
CA TRP A 165 -2.54 -6.74 -6.32
C TRP A 165 -3.30 -6.44 -5.03
N LYS A 166 -4.59 -6.11 -5.12
CA LYS A 166 -5.45 -5.88 -3.95
C LYS A 166 -5.56 -7.12 -3.07
N ASP A 167 -5.77 -8.28 -3.71
CA ASP A 167 -5.86 -9.56 -3.00
C ASP A 167 -4.52 -9.88 -2.31
N LEU A 168 -3.40 -9.63 -2.99
CA LEU A 168 -2.06 -9.83 -2.43
C LEU A 168 -1.76 -8.87 -1.26
N GLU A 169 -2.12 -7.59 -1.37
CA GLU A 169 -2.02 -6.62 -0.26
C GLU A 169 -2.81 -7.10 0.96
N ALA A 170 -4.06 -7.55 0.76
CA ALA A 170 -4.90 -8.04 1.86
C ALA A 170 -4.27 -9.26 2.57
N VAL A 171 -3.75 -10.22 1.80
CA VAL A 171 -3.05 -11.38 2.37
C VAL A 171 -1.82 -10.95 3.15
N CYS A 172 -1.00 -10.04 2.62
CA CYS A 172 0.20 -9.57 3.31
C CYS A 172 -0.13 -8.81 4.60
N ASP A 173 -1.17 -7.98 4.59
CA ASP A 173 -1.62 -7.23 5.77
C ASP A 173 -2.07 -8.16 6.90
N ASP A 174 -2.63 -9.32 6.57
CA ASP A 174 -3.08 -10.31 7.56
C ASP A 174 -1.93 -11.10 8.18
N ILE A 175 -0.85 -11.35 7.44
CA ILE A 175 0.18 -12.32 7.84
C ILE A 175 1.52 -11.70 8.23
N PHE A 176 1.88 -10.54 7.70
CA PHE A 176 3.19 -9.93 7.96
C PHE A 176 3.09 -8.73 8.90
N VAL A 177 3.86 -8.80 9.97
CA VAL A 177 4.13 -7.64 10.82
C VAL A 177 5.44 -7.02 10.35
N ALA A 178 5.36 -5.86 9.73
CA ALA A 178 6.54 -5.13 9.27
C ALA A 178 7.03 -4.20 10.39
N PRO A 179 8.22 -4.42 10.95
CA PRO A 179 8.80 -3.51 11.94
C PRO A 179 9.09 -2.13 11.37
N SER A 180 9.40 -2.07 10.07
CA SER A 180 9.58 -0.85 9.29
C SER A 180 9.12 -1.10 7.86
N GLY A 181 8.47 -0.12 7.23
CA GLY A 181 7.93 -0.28 5.88
C GLY A 181 6.49 -0.80 5.87
N SER A 182 6.15 -1.57 4.85
CA SER A 182 4.83 -2.17 4.67
C SER A 182 4.90 -3.71 4.76
N PRO A 183 3.79 -4.41 5.07
CA PRO A 183 3.73 -5.87 4.97
C PRO A 183 4.16 -6.40 3.60
N MET A 184 3.85 -5.67 2.53
CA MET A 184 4.30 -5.99 1.18
C MET A 184 5.83 -5.89 1.02
N ASP A 185 6.51 -4.92 1.67
CA ASP A 185 7.98 -4.83 1.64
C ASP A 185 8.63 -6.08 2.24
N GLU A 186 8.01 -6.69 3.25
CA GLU A 186 8.47 -7.97 3.81
C GLU A 186 8.34 -9.12 2.79
N LEU A 187 7.23 -9.20 2.06
CA LEU A 187 7.07 -10.19 0.99
C LEU A 187 8.14 -10.02 -0.10
N PHE A 188 8.33 -8.78 -0.57
CA PHE A 188 9.37 -8.47 -1.56
C PHE A 188 10.77 -8.77 -1.05
N THR A 189 11.04 -8.55 0.23
CA THR A 189 12.32 -8.91 0.84
C THR A 189 12.55 -10.42 0.79
N ARG A 190 11.55 -11.23 1.13
CA ARG A 190 11.63 -12.70 1.04
C ARG A 190 11.87 -13.16 -0.40
N TYR A 191 11.17 -12.56 -1.35
CA TYR A 191 11.34 -12.86 -2.77
C TYR A 191 12.71 -12.40 -3.29
N MET A 192 13.23 -11.27 -2.81
CA MET A 192 14.60 -10.81 -3.12
C MET A 192 15.65 -11.85 -2.71
N TYR A 193 15.53 -12.45 -1.53
CA TYR A 193 16.47 -13.51 -1.10
C TYR A 193 16.41 -14.72 -2.01
N PHE A 194 15.24 -15.11 -2.50
CA PHE A 194 15.12 -16.17 -3.49
C PHE A 194 15.82 -15.80 -4.81
N GLU A 195 15.55 -14.63 -5.36
CA GLU A 195 16.20 -14.17 -6.60
C GLU A 195 17.73 -14.05 -6.45
N ARG A 196 18.22 -13.57 -5.30
CA ARG A 196 19.65 -13.53 -4.98
C ARG A 196 20.26 -14.94 -4.96
N ALA A 197 19.58 -15.91 -4.35
CA ALA A 197 20.03 -17.29 -4.31
C ALA A 197 20.08 -17.92 -5.71
N LYS A 198 19.04 -17.67 -6.52
CA LYS A 198 18.96 -18.12 -7.92
C LYS A 198 20.09 -17.52 -8.78
N GLN A 199 20.46 -16.27 -8.55
CA GLN A 199 21.57 -15.61 -9.24
C GLN A 199 22.95 -15.98 -8.67
N GLY A 200 23.03 -16.80 -7.62
CA GLY A 200 24.29 -17.20 -6.98
C GLY A 200 25.00 -16.06 -6.24
N ILE A 201 24.28 -15.02 -5.83
CA ILE A 201 24.85 -13.87 -5.11
C ILE A 201 25.22 -14.30 -3.68
N LYS A 202 26.51 -14.28 -3.36
CA LYS A 202 27.05 -14.73 -2.06
C LYS A 202 27.36 -13.59 -1.07
N ASN A 203 27.16 -12.36 -1.45
CA ASN A 203 27.44 -11.20 -0.60
C ASN A 203 26.61 -11.25 0.68
N THR A 204 27.26 -11.13 1.83
CA THR A 204 26.60 -11.11 3.15
C THR A 204 25.84 -9.82 3.39
N THR A 205 26.31 -8.69 2.85
CA THR A 205 25.60 -7.42 2.93
C THR A 205 24.54 -7.37 1.85
N THR A 206 23.28 -7.25 2.25
CA THR A 206 22.15 -7.07 1.34
C THR A 206 22.08 -5.61 0.86
N GLU A 207 21.73 -5.46 -0.40
CA GLU A 207 21.34 -4.15 -0.92
C GLU A 207 20.01 -3.71 -0.33
N ALA A 208 19.77 -2.39 -0.34
CA ALA A 208 18.42 -1.87 -0.06
C ALA A 208 17.41 -2.47 -1.07
N LEU A 209 16.21 -2.78 -0.60
CA LEU A 209 15.18 -3.45 -1.37
C LEU A 209 14.95 -2.78 -2.73
N ARG A 210 14.77 -1.46 -2.73
CA ARG A 210 14.61 -0.65 -3.95
C ARG A 210 15.76 -0.85 -4.93
N LYS A 211 17.02 -0.74 -4.48
CA LYS A 211 18.20 -0.87 -5.32
C LYS A 211 18.31 -2.24 -5.98
N PHE A 212 17.87 -3.28 -5.28
CA PHE A 212 17.87 -4.62 -5.86
C PHE A 212 16.93 -4.71 -7.06
N TYR A 213 15.69 -4.23 -6.91
CA TYR A 213 14.68 -4.31 -7.97
C TYR A 213 14.84 -3.28 -9.07
N GLU A 214 15.54 -2.15 -8.82
CA GLU A 214 15.84 -1.13 -9.84
C GLU A 214 16.78 -1.62 -10.94
N LYS A 215 17.53 -2.68 -10.69
CA LYS A 215 18.48 -3.24 -11.65
C LYS A 215 17.78 -3.52 -12.99
N ASP A 216 18.50 -3.24 -14.06
CA ASP A 216 18.02 -3.46 -15.43
C ASP A 216 16.61 -2.88 -15.68
N SER A 217 16.36 -1.68 -15.13
CA SER A 217 15.07 -0.98 -15.25
C SER A 217 13.90 -1.81 -14.75
N TYR A 218 14.03 -2.42 -13.57
CA TYR A 218 13.02 -3.28 -12.94
C TYR A 218 12.69 -4.56 -13.74
N ALA A 219 13.70 -5.15 -14.39
CA ALA A 219 13.51 -6.34 -15.22
C ALA A 219 12.83 -7.49 -14.46
N ILE A 220 13.19 -7.71 -13.20
CA ILE A 220 12.58 -8.76 -12.35
C ILE A 220 11.07 -8.56 -12.23
N LEU A 221 10.60 -7.32 -12.01
CA LEU A 221 9.17 -7.02 -11.86
C LEU A 221 8.38 -7.15 -13.17
N LYS A 222 9.06 -7.12 -14.32
CA LYS A 222 8.47 -7.23 -15.65
C LYS A 222 8.46 -8.66 -16.18
N CYS A 223 9.01 -9.62 -15.43
CA CYS A 223 8.90 -11.03 -15.79
C CYS A 223 7.46 -11.53 -15.59
N ASN A 224 6.96 -12.30 -16.54
CA ASN A 224 5.56 -12.76 -16.55
C ASN A 224 5.13 -13.54 -15.30
N ASN A 225 6.04 -14.25 -14.67
CA ASN A 225 5.78 -15.13 -13.50
C ASN A 225 6.15 -14.48 -12.16
N THR A 226 6.62 -13.23 -12.12
CA THR A 226 7.01 -12.62 -10.84
C THR A 226 5.80 -12.39 -9.92
N LEU A 227 4.70 -11.91 -10.47
CA LEU A 227 3.48 -11.72 -9.67
C LEU A 227 2.93 -13.07 -9.18
N ASP A 228 2.89 -14.09 -10.05
CA ASP A 228 2.46 -15.44 -9.68
C ASP A 228 3.33 -16.04 -8.56
N ASN A 229 4.64 -15.80 -8.63
CA ASN A 229 5.59 -16.23 -7.60
C ASN A 229 5.38 -15.50 -6.27
N LEU A 230 5.11 -14.20 -6.30
CA LEU A 230 4.80 -13.42 -5.10
C LEU A 230 3.50 -13.90 -4.44
N GLU A 231 2.45 -14.13 -5.22
CA GLU A 231 1.18 -14.68 -4.73
C GLU A 231 1.36 -16.07 -4.13
N CYS A 232 2.10 -16.95 -4.81
CA CYS A 232 2.40 -18.28 -4.32
C CYS A 232 3.21 -18.25 -3.01
N LEU A 233 4.17 -17.34 -2.88
CA LEU A 233 4.95 -17.17 -1.67
C LEU A 233 4.12 -16.60 -0.52
N ALA A 234 3.24 -15.64 -0.78
CA ALA A 234 2.33 -15.09 0.21
C ALA A 234 1.34 -16.16 0.72
N GLU A 235 0.77 -16.94 -0.20
CA GLU A 235 -0.14 -18.04 0.14
C GLU A 235 0.57 -19.15 0.97
N PHE A 236 1.81 -19.46 0.67
CA PHE A 236 2.60 -20.37 1.51
C PHE A 236 2.70 -19.85 2.95
N TRP A 237 3.06 -18.57 3.12
CA TRP A 237 3.17 -17.98 4.45
C TRP A 237 1.82 -17.82 5.15
N ARG A 238 0.74 -17.61 4.39
CA ARG A 238 -0.62 -17.62 4.93
C ARG A 238 -0.95 -19.01 5.52
N LYS A 239 -0.64 -20.09 4.79
CA LYS A 239 -0.81 -21.46 5.29
C LYS A 239 0.03 -21.73 6.55
N VAL A 240 1.26 -21.25 6.59
CA VAL A 240 2.10 -21.34 7.78
C VAL A 240 1.49 -20.58 8.98
N SER A 241 0.99 -19.37 8.73
CA SER A 241 0.37 -18.52 9.79
C SER A 241 -0.87 -19.15 10.40
N VAL A 242 -1.75 -19.73 9.58
CA VAL A 242 -2.99 -20.38 10.06
C VAL A 242 -2.78 -21.84 10.49
N GLN A 243 -1.55 -22.34 10.45
CA GLN A 243 -1.22 -23.75 10.76
C GLN A 243 -2.06 -24.74 9.93
N ASP A 244 -2.11 -24.49 8.61
CA ASP A 244 -2.93 -25.26 7.67
C ASP A 244 -2.70 -26.78 7.83
N GLU A 245 -3.79 -27.54 7.80
CA GLU A 245 -3.79 -29.02 7.97
C GLU A 245 -3.02 -29.77 6.89
N LYS A 246 -2.65 -29.11 5.79
CA LYS A 246 -1.76 -29.67 4.76
C LYS A 246 -0.32 -29.85 5.24
N PHE A 247 0.07 -29.19 6.32
CA PHE A 247 1.33 -29.45 6.99
C PHE A 247 1.14 -30.51 8.07
N SER A 248 2.03 -31.49 8.12
CA SER A 248 2.01 -32.45 9.22
C SER A 248 2.34 -31.78 10.56
N GLU A 249 1.88 -32.38 11.64
CA GLU A 249 2.13 -31.92 13.01
C GLU A 249 3.64 -31.72 13.29
N ARG A 250 4.50 -32.59 12.77
CA ARG A 250 5.95 -32.49 12.96
C ARG A 250 6.54 -31.27 12.25
N VAL A 251 6.05 -30.92 11.04
CA VAL A 251 6.45 -29.71 10.31
C VAL A 251 6.00 -28.48 11.05
N LEU A 252 4.72 -28.45 11.50
CA LEU A 252 4.18 -27.33 12.27
C LEU A 252 4.94 -27.11 13.58
N LYS A 253 5.30 -28.18 14.30
CA LYS A 253 6.14 -28.08 15.50
C LYS A 253 7.51 -27.45 15.21
N LYS A 254 8.16 -27.77 14.10
CA LYS A 254 9.45 -27.16 13.72
C LYS A 254 9.30 -25.67 13.38
N LEU A 255 8.29 -25.31 12.60
CA LEU A 255 7.96 -23.91 12.31
C LEU A 255 7.65 -23.11 13.57
N PHE A 256 6.88 -23.72 14.49
CA PHE A 256 6.58 -23.11 15.79
C PHE A 256 7.87 -22.84 16.59
N VAL A 257 8.76 -23.82 16.69
CA VAL A 257 10.05 -23.66 17.40
C VAL A 257 10.88 -22.54 16.77
N LEU A 258 10.92 -22.44 15.44
CA LEU A 258 11.67 -21.39 14.73
C LEU A 258 11.15 -19.97 15.03
N ASN A 259 9.89 -19.78 15.42
CA ASN A 259 9.37 -18.47 15.85
C ASN A 259 10.06 -17.94 17.12
N TYR A 260 10.72 -18.80 17.88
CA TYR A 260 11.52 -18.43 19.06
C TYR A 260 13.01 -18.25 18.75
N ALA A 261 13.38 -18.29 17.45
CA ALA A 261 14.75 -17.99 17.04
C ALA A 261 15.14 -16.56 17.39
N PRO A 262 16.41 -16.28 17.69
CA PRO A 262 16.88 -14.93 18.09
C PRO A 262 16.56 -13.81 17.12
N ASN A 263 16.36 -14.15 15.86
CA ASN A 263 15.96 -13.22 14.80
C ASN A 263 15.08 -13.92 13.76
N GLY A 264 14.41 -13.13 12.91
CA GLY A 264 13.52 -13.62 11.85
C GLY A 264 14.21 -14.14 10.59
N MET A 265 15.53 -14.24 10.53
CA MET A 265 16.29 -14.62 9.31
C MET A 265 15.94 -15.99 8.77
N TRP A 266 15.48 -16.89 9.62
CA TRP A 266 15.02 -18.22 9.21
C TRP A 266 13.88 -18.17 8.19
N THR A 267 13.05 -17.12 8.23
CA THR A 267 11.93 -16.95 7.29
C THR A 267 12.41 -16.76 5.86
N TYR A 268 13.53 -16.09 5.67
CA TYR A 268 14.15 -15.94 4.33
C TYR A 268 14.69 -17.26 3.81
N LEU A 269 15.33 -18.05 4.68
CA LEU A 269 15.82 -19.39 4.30
C LEU A 269 14.67 -20.32 3.90
N VAL A 270 13.58 -20.32 4.67
CA VAL A 270 12.38 -21.10 4.37
C VAL A 270 11.72 -20.62 3.08
N SER A 271 11.66 -19.30 2.85
CA SER A 271 11.13 -18.75 1.60
C SER A 271 11.94 -19.18 0.37
N VAL A 272 13.27 -19.14 0.48
CA VAL A 272 14.15 -19.62 -0.60
C VAL A 272 13.95 -21.11 -0.84
N TYR A 273 13.88 -21.92 0.22
CA TYR A 273 13.63 -23.35 0.10
C TYR A 273 12.28 -23.65 -0.58
N PHE A 274 11.21 -22.98 -0.12
CA PHE A 274 9.89 -23.11 -0.71
C PHE A 274 9.90 -22.79 -2.21
N MET A 275 10.40 -21.62 -2.59
CA MET A 275 10.42 -21.19 -3.98
C MET A 275 11.27 -22.08 -4.89
N GLN A 276 12.30 -22.72 -4.35
CA GLN A 276 13.18 -23.61 -5.10
C GLN A 276 12.62 -25.01 -5.28
N TYR A 277 11.85 -25.52 -4.31
CA TYR A 277 11.46 -26.93 -4.24
C TYR A 277 9.96 -27.19 -4.27
N LYS A 278 9.13 -26.14 -4.36
CA LYS A 278 7.71 -26.30 -4.60
C LYS A 278 7.47 -26.93 -5.97
N ASP A 279 6.44 -27.75 -6.05
CA ASP A 279 5.93 -28.25 -7.32
C ASP A 279 5.02 -27.21 -8.02
N ASP A 280 4.41 -27.58 -9.13
CA ASP A 280 3.53 -26.72 -9.92
C ASP A 280 2.25 -26.34 -9.15
N ASP A 281 1.82 -27.17 -8.19
CA ASP A 281 0.67 -26.92 -7.32
C ASP A 281 1.06 -26.11 -6.06
N GLY A 282 2.32 -25.69 -5.93
CA GLY A 282 2.83 -24.96 -4.78
C GLY A 282 2.94 -25.81 -3.52
N LEU A 283 3.16 -27.11 -3.67
CA LEU A 283 3.33 -28.04 -2.57
C LEU A 283 4.81 -28.44 -2.42
N LEU A 284 5.18 -28.80 -1.19
CA LEU A 284 6.52 -29.29 -0.86
C LEU A 284 6.49 -30.80 -0.57
N ASN A 285 7.57 -31.49 -0.93
CA ASN A 285 7.78 -32.84 -0.42
C ASN A 285 8.03 -32.75 1.10
N GLU A 286 7.13 -33.33 1.88
CA GLU A 286 7.09 -33.20 3.33
C GLU A 286 8.36 -33.68 4.01
N GLU A 287 8.86 -34.87 3.64
CA GLU A 287 10.06 -35.48 4.25
C GLU A 287 11.31 -34.62 4.03
N LYS A 288 11.47 -34.10 2.81
CA LYS A 288 12.58 -33.20 2.48
C LYS A 288 12.46 -31.87 3.21
N PHE A 289 11.24 -31.34 3.29
CA PHE A 289 10.99 -30.07 3.98
C PHE A 289 11.21 -30.20 5.49
N TYR A 290 10.70 -31.28 6.11
CA TYR A 290 10.97 -31.56 7.52
C TYR A 290 12.47 -31.70 7.79
N GLY A 291 13.20 -32.47 6.97
CA GLY A 291 14.65 -32.61 7.11
C GLY A 291 15.42 -31.29 6.93
N PHE A 292 14.94 -30.38 6.08
CA PHE A 292 15.48 -29.03 5.95
C PHE A 292 15.22 -28.20 7.23
N LEU A 293 13.97 -28.19 7.71
CA LEU A 293 13.59 -27.48 8.94
C LEU A 293 14.37 -27.98 10.16
N ASP A 294 14.58 -29.27 10.27
CA ASP A 294 15.36 -29.87 11.35
C ASP A 294 16.82 -29.38 11.36
N LYS A 295 17.46 -29.36 10.18
CA LYS A 295 18.83 -28.85 10.03
C LYS A 295 18.95 -27.37 10.34
N ILE A 296 18.05 -26.52 9.82
CA ILE A 296 18.14 -25.08 10.10
C ILE A 296 17.82 -24.76 11.57
N THR A 297 16.90 -25.51 12.19
CA THR A 297 16.61 -25.37 13.62
C THR A 297 17.86 -25.70 14.45
N ALA A 298 18.48 -26.84 14.21
CA ALA A 298 19.70 -27.25 14.90
C ALA A 298 20.83 -26.23 14.69
N PHE A 299 21.00 -25.72 13.48
CA PHE A 299 22.01 -24.69 13.17
C PHE A 299 21.77 -23.38 13.92
N ILE A 300 20.54 -22.82 13.83
CA ILE A 300 20.21 -21.52 14.41
C ILE A 300 20.33 -21.55 15.93
N PHE A 301 19.72 -22.55 16.58
CA PHE A 301 19.77 -22.63 18.06
C PHE A 301 21.13 -23.06 18.56
N GLY A 302 21.84 -23.95 17.86
CA GLY A 302 23.21 -24.30 18.20
C GLY A 302 24.16 -23.10 18.09
N TYR A 303 24.02 -22.27 17.05
CA TYR A 303 24.81 -21.05 16.89
C TYR A 303 24.47 -20.00 17.96
N ALA A 304 23.18 -19.78 18.25
CA ALA A 304 22.75 -18.86 19.29
C ALA A 304 23.26 -19.27 20.69
N PHE A 305 23.36 -20.59 20.97
CA PHE A 305 23.90 -21.09 22.21
C PHE A 305 25.43 -20.83 22.33
N ILE A 306 26.18 -21.01 21.24
CA ILE A 306 27.64 -20.85 21.22
C ILE A 306 28.04 -19.35 21.21
N ARG A 307 27.21 -18.49 20.60
CA ARG A 307 27.46 -17.05 20.46
C ARG A 307 26.25 -16.21 20.87
N PRO A 308 25.91 -16.13 22.17
CA PRO A 308 24.69 -15.47 22.63
C PRO A 308 24.67 -13.96 22.44
N GLY A 309 25.76 -13.32 22.06
CA GLY A 309 25.84 -11.88 21.85
C GLY A 309 25.74 -11.41 20.40
N VAL A 310 25.49 -12.32 19.44
CA VAL A 310 25.30 -11.98 18.03
C VAL A 310 23.83 -12.04 17.71
N ASN A 311 23.15 -10.90 17.86
CA ASN A 311 21.75 -10.70 17.44
C ASN A 311 21.69 -10.29 15.97
#